data_826307f3af02de55cd9b59dfd8efd150
#
_entry.id   826307f3af02de55cd9b59dfd8efd150
#
_cell.length_a   1.000
_cell.length_b   1.000
_cell.length_c   1.000
_cell.angle_alpha   90.00
_cell.angle_beta   90.00
_cell.angle_gamma   90.00
#
_symmetry.space_group_name_H-M   'P 1'
#
loop_
_entity.id
_entity.type
_entity.pdbx_description
1 polymer ?
#
loop_
_entity_poly.entity_id
_entity_poly.type
_entity_poly.pdbx_seq_one_letter_code
_entity_poly.pdbx_strand_id
1 'polypeptide(L)'
;VYEMQEGTSVAFMNGDVSTENNGGFIQFQRQLKDVDLRNAKFIKIVAKGNNQKYFIHLRTSGTILPWQYYQSEFTVESEYQEFILPLDNFRKSGSFLSDKVKAKSIKSIGVVAFGRDHKANIYVKEISFIK
;
A
#
# COMPACT_ATOMS: atom_id res chain seq x y z
N VAL A 1 -6.09 -11.98 3.07
CA VAL A 1 -7.24 -12.83 2.73
C VAL A 1 -8.03 -12.22 1.58
N TYR A 2 -8.44 -13.05 0.65
CA TYR A 2 -9.23 -12.62 -0.50
C TYR A 2 -10.65 -13.13 -0.37
N GLU A 3 -11.61 -12.24 -0.61
CA GLU A 3 -13.03 -12.56 -0.58
C GLU A 3 -13.67 -12.19 -1.91
N MET A 4 -14.81 -12.82 -2.22
CA MET A 4 -15.61 -12.46 -3.39
C MET A 4 -16.71 -11.51 -2.97
N GLN A 5 -16.79 -10.35 -3.62
CA GLN A 5 -17.89 -9.40 -3.45
C GLN A 5 -18.43 -9.03 -4.82
N GLU A 6 -19.73 -9.17 -5.01
CA GLU A 6 -20.39 -8.81 -6.25
C GLU A 6 -19.73 -9.46 -7.49
N GLY A 7 -19.24 -10.68 -7.32
CA GLY A 7 -18.58 -11.41 -8.40
C GLY A 7 -17.13 -11.01 -8.66
N THR A 8 -16.56 -10.12 -7.84
CA THR A 8 -15.19 -9.63 -7.99
C THR A 8 -14.35 -10.07 -6.80
N SER A 9 -13.12 -10.49 -7.06
CA SER A 9 -12.16 -10.81 -6.00
C SER A 9 -11.76 -9.53 -5.27
N VAL A 10 -11.81 -9.56 -3.94
CA VAL A 10 -11.49 -8.44 -3.08
C VAL A 10 -10.48 -8.88 -2.02
N ALA A 11 -9.44 -8.09 -1.82
CA ALA A 11 -8.52 -8.30 -0.71
C ALA A 11 -9.11 -7.66 0.53
N PHE A 12 -9.18 -8.41 1.63
CA PHE A 12 -9.74 -7.93 2.89
C PHE A 12 -8.71 -8.08 4.00
N MET A 13 -8.51 -7.00 4.76
CA MET A 13 -7.58 -6.99 5.87
C MET A 13 -8.27 -6.42 7.11
N ASN A 14 -8.23 -7.16 8.22
CA ASN A 14 -8.72 -6.65 9.49
C ASN A 14 -7.83 -7.11 10.64
N GLY A 15 -7.92 -6.39 11.75
CA GLY A 15 -7.19 -6.72 12.95
C GLY A 15 -6.88 -5.49 13.78
N ASP A 16 -6.31 -5.71 14.97
CA ASP A 16 -5.94 -4.61 15.85
C ASP A 16 -4.48 -4.21 15.61
N VAL A 17 -4.26 -2.91 15.47
CA VAL A 17 -2.92 -2.34 15.39
C VAL A 17 -2.60 -1.72 16.74
N SER A 18 -1.45 -2.08 17.31
CA SER A 18 -1.00 -1.58 18.61
C SER A 18 0.40 -1.02 18.47
N THR A 19 0.65 0.12 19.14
CA THR A 19 1.98 0.72 19.20
C THR A 19 2.80 0.23 20.38
N GLU A 20 2.26 -0.68 21.19
CA GLU A 20 3.01 -1.29 22.30
C GLU A 20 4.21 -2.09 21.78
N ASN A 21 5.29 -2.11 22.54
CA ASN A 21 6.51 -2.88 22.23
C ASN A 21 7.13 -2.51 20.88
N ASN A 22 7.19 -1.20 20.57
CA ASN A 22 7.73 -0.65 19.33
C ASN A 22 6.87 -0.89 18.10
N GLY A 23 5.56 -1.05 18.34
CA GLY A 23 4.60 -0.95 17.27
C GLY A 23 4.35 -2.21 16.49
N GLY A 24 3.10 -2.58 16.44
CA GLY A 24 2.62 -3.58 15.53
C GLY A 24 2.23 -2.93 14.20
N PHE A 25 2.11 -3.76 13.20
CA PHE A 25 1.51 -3.36 11.95
C PHE A 25 0.80 -4.57 11.36
N ILE A 26 -0.17 -4.28 10.49
CA ILE A 26 -0.85 -5.32 9.72
C ILE A 26 -0.67 -4.96 8.26
N GLN A 27 -0.37 -5.93 7.42
CA GLN A 27 -0.24 -5.69 6.00
C GLN A 27 -0.61 -6.90 5.18
N PHE A 28 -1.03 -6.67 3.94
CA PHE A 28 -0.94 -7.67 2.90
C PHE A 28 -0.05 -7.13 1.79
N GLN A 29 0.72 -8.01 1.18
CA GLN A 29 1.77 -7.64 0.26
C GLN A 29 1.74 -8.56 -0.96
N ARG A 30 2.06 -8.01 -2.11
CA ARG A 30 2.14 -8.78 -3.34
C ARG A 30 3.48 -8.52 -4.03
N GLN A 31 4.15 -9.60 -4.42
CA GLN A 31 5.34 -9.53 -5.24
C GLN A 31 4.94 -9.25 -6.68
N LEU A 32 5.68 -8.35 -7.34
CA LEU A 32 5.43 -7.99 -8.73
C LEU A 32 6.47 -8.69 -9.61
N LYS A 33 6.05 -9.73 -10.30
CA LYS A 33 6.89 -10.47 -11.25
C LYS A 33 6.30 -10.30 -12.63
N ASP A 34 7.19 -10.11 -13.60
CA ASP A 34 6.80 -10.05 -15.01
C ASP A 34 5.78 -8.97 -15.33
N VAL A 35 5.77 -7.89 -14.53
CA VAL A 35 4.92 -6.73 -14.75
C VAL A 35 5.77 -5.63 -15.35
N ASP A 36 5.32 -5.09 -16.49
CA ASP A 36 5.99 -3.97 -17.12
C ASP A 36 5.51 -2.65 -16.49
N LEU A 37 6.34 -2.10 -15.61
CA LEU A 37 6.04 -0.87 -14.91
C LEU A 37 6.70 0.35 -15.53
N ARG A 38 7.39 0.19 -16.67
CA ARG A 38 8.02 1.32 -17.35
C ARG A 38 6.97 2.37 -17.69
N ASN A 39 7.32 3.62 -17.41
CA ASN A 39 6.45 4.78 -17.65
C ASN A 39 5.21 4.85 -16.74
N ALA A 40 5.10 4.00 -15.73
CA ALA A 40 4.04 4.15 -14.74
C ALA A 40 4.29 5.43 -13.93
N LYS A 41 3.24 6.21 -13.71
CA LYS A 41 3.30 7.48 -12.98
C LYS A 41 2.42 7.51 -11.76
N PHE A 42 1.39 6.67 -11.71
CA PHE A 42 0.40 6.69 -10.65
C PHE A 42 0.07 5.27 -10.21
N ILE A 43 -0.36 5.15 -8.95
CA ILE A 43 -0.99 3.94 -8.45
C ILE A 43 -2.45 4.27 -8.20
N LYS A 44 -3.34 3.47 -8.76
CA LYS A 44 -4.78 3.59 -8.56
C LYS A 44 -5.22 2.50 -7.58
N ILE A 45 -5.96 2.90 -6.56
CA ILE A 45 -6.51 1.97 -5.58
C ILE A 45 -8.00 2.22 -5.47
N VAL A 46 -8.80 1.14 -5.52
CA VAL A 46 -10.22 1.21 -5.25
C VAL A 46 -10.47 0.45 -3.96
N ALA A 47 -10.92 1.17 -2.93
CA ALA A 47 -11.01 0.62 -1.59
C ALA A 47 -12.13 1.25 -0.77
N LYS A 48 -12.57 0.52 0.26
CA LYS A 48 -13.48 1.01 1.29
C LYS A 48 -13.07 0.46 2.64
N GLY A 49 -13.58 1.05 3.71
CA GLY A 49 -13.26 0.58 5.04
C GLY A 49 -13.89 1.42 6.14
N ASN A 50 -13.15 1.59 7.22
CA ASN A 50 -13.65 2.07 8.50
C ASN A 50 -13.21 3.49 8.85
N ASN A 51 -13.09 4.35 7.87
CA ASN A 51 -12.71 5.77 8.04
C ASN A 51 -11.33 5.95 8.68
N GLN A 52 -10.43 4.99 8.45
CA GLN A 52 -9.06 5.03 8.94
C GLN A 52 -8.09 5.30 7.80
N LYS A 53 -6.90 5.76 8.18
CA LYS A 53 -5.80 5.99 7.25
C LYS A 53 -5.04 4.70 7.04
N TYR A 54 -4.69 4.43 5.79
CA TYR A 54 -3.87 3.30 5.39
C TYR A 54 -2.74 3.79 4.50
N PHE A 55 -1.75 2.94 4.31
CA PHE A 55 -0.56 3.29 3.55
C PHE A 55 -0.32 2.28 2.44
N ILE A 56 0.19 2.78 1.32
CA ILE A 56 0.80 1.91 0.31
C ILE A 56 2.29 1.93 0.56
N HIS A 57 2.88 0.75 0.74
CA HIS A 57 4.33 0.58 0.83
C HIS A 57 4.84 -0.04 -0.45
N LEU A 58 5.86 0.58 -1.01
CA LEU A 58 6.55 0.06 -2.18
C LEU A 58 7.96 -0.35 -1.77
N ARG A 59 8.35 -1.55 -2.15
CA ARG A 59 9.74 -1.97 -2.04
C ARG A 59 10.33 -2.06 -3.45
N THR A 60 11.57 -1.65 -3.57
CA THR A 60 12.26 -1.55 -4.84
C THR A 60 13.56 -2.36 -4.80
N SER A 61 14.24 -2.42 -5.94
CA SER A 61 15.57 -3.03 -5.97
C SER A 61 16.58 -2.29 -5.09
N GLY A 62 16.29 -1.03 -4.73
CA GLY A 62 17.15 -0.24 -3.84
C GLY A 62 16.80 -0.38 -2.35
N THR A 63 15.67 -0.99 -1.99
CA THR A 63 15.30 -1.19 -0.59
C THR A 63 15.81 -2.55 -0.11
N ILE A 64 17.07 -2.59 0.27
CA ILE A 64 17.75 -3.85 0.61
C ILE A 64 17.36 -4.34 2.01
N LEU A 65 17.22 -3.43 2.96
CA LEU A 65 16.93 -3.77 4.35
C LEU A 65 15.41 -3.88 4.59
N PRO A 66 14.96 -4.78 5.50
CA PRO A 66 13.53 -5.01 5.71
C PRO A 66 12.69 -3.79 6.08
N TRP A 67 13.31 -2.80 6.73
CA TRP A 67 12.62 -1.57 7.16
C TRP A 67 12.69 -0.45 6.13
N GLN A 68 13.25 -0.69 4.97
CA GLN A 68 13.32 0.31 3.90
C GLN A 68 12.11 0.17 2.97
N TYR A 69 11.46 1.28 2.68
CA TYR A 69 10.29 1.32 1.81
C TYR A 69 10.00 2.77 1.38
N TYR A 70 9.10 2.90 0.44
CA TYR A 70 8.49 4.19 0.08
C TYR A 70 7.01 4.11 0.40
N GLN A 71 6.42 5.20 0.88
CA GLN A 71 5.02 5.17 1.29
C GLN A 71 4.24 6.38 0.84
N SER A 72 2.96 6.17 0.64
CA SER A 72 1.95 7.21 0.46
C SER A 72 0.70 6.79 1.21
N GLU A 73 -0.09 7.76 1.65
CA GLU A 73 -1.25 7.47 2.50
C GLU A 73 -2.55 7.76 1.77
N PHE A 74 -3.61 7.10 2.24
CA PHE A 74 -4.98 7.35 1.80
C PHE A 74 -5.93 7.00 2.93
N THR A 75 -7.08 7.69 2.98
CA THR A 75 -8.10 7.48 4.01
C THR A 75 -9.34 6.88 3.37
N VAL A 76 -9.75 5.70 3.82
CA VAL A 76 -10.92 5.03 3.28
C VAL A 76 -12.18 5.46 4.01
N GLU A 77 -13.31 5.37 3.33
CA GLU A 77 -14.63 5.60 3.87
C GLU A 77 -15.48 4.34 3.72
N SER A 78 -16.75 4.42 4.12
CA SER A 78 -17.63 3.25 4.13
C SER A 78 -17.99 2.71 2.75
N GLU A 79 -17.82 3.52 1.71
CA GLU A 79 -18.10 3.12 0.33
C GLU A 79 -16.81 3.06 -0.48
N TYR A 80 -16.82 2.26 -1.55
CA TYR A 80 -15.66 2.19 -2.43
C TYR A 80 -15.38 3.55 -3.06
N GLN A 81 -14.13 3.94 -3.03
CA GLN A 81 -13.62 5.15 -3.65
C GLN A 81 -12.35 4.82 -4.42
N GLU A 82 -12.09 5.63 -5.43
CA GLU A 82 -10.87 5.55 -6.21
C GLU A 82 -9.86 6.54 -5.67
N PHE A 83 -8.64 6.06 -5.40
CA PHE A 83 -7.52 6.89 -4.97
C PHE A 83 -6.44 6.82 -6.03
N ILE A 84 -5.95 7.98 -6.44
CA ILE A 84 -4.85 8.09 -7.40
C ILE A 84 -3.64 8.64 -6.65
N LEU A 85 -2.60 7.83 -6.53
CA LEU A 85 -1.41 8.17 -5.78
C LEU A 85 -0.24 8.36 -6.75
N PRO A 86 0.21 9.60 -6.97
CA PRO A 86 1.37 9.83 -7.84
C PRO A 86 2.63 9.20 -7.25
N LEU A 87 3.41 8.51 -8.06
CA LEU A 87 4.68 7.93 -7.61
C LEU A 87 5.63 8.99 -7.07
N ASP A 88 5.59 10.20 -7.64
CA ASP A 88 6.42 11.31 -7.18
C ASP A 88 6.10 11.77 -5.75
N ASN A 89 4.94 11.42 -5.23
CA ASN A 89 4.53 11.80 -3.88
C ASN A 89 4.85 10.74 -2.83
N PHE A 90 5.40 9.61 -3.25
CA PHE A 90 5.83 8.59 -2.30
C PHE A 90 7.08 9.05 -1.56
N ARG A 91 7.08 8.85 -0.24
CA ARG A 91 8.17 9.28 0.63
C ARG A 91 9.03 8.10 1.04
N LYS A 92 10.34 8.29 0.98
CA LYS A 92 11.30 7.29 1.44
C LYS A 92 11.27 7.15 2.96
N SER A 93 11.50 5.93 3.45
CA SER A 93 11.51 5.66 4.88
C SER A 93 12.81 6.06 5.56
N GLY A 94 13.88 6.28 4.81
CA GLY A 94 15.18 6.62 5.38
C GLY A 94 16.06 7.39 4.42
N SER A 95 17.10 8.02 4.99
CA SER A 95 17.95 8.96 4.26
C SER A 95 18.87 8.30 3.22
N PHE A 96 19.07 6.98 3.31
CA PHE A 96 19.94 6.28 2.36
C PHE A 96 19.24 5.86 1.09
N LEU A 97 17.94 6.09 0.99
CA LEU A 97 17.18 5.78 -0.22
C LEU A 97 17.16 6.98 -1.18
N SER A 98 17.00 6.69 -2.46
CA SER A 98 16.79 7.76 -3.46
C SER A 98 15.52 8.53 -3.15
N ASP A 99 15.49 9.82 -3.43
CA ASP A 99 14.35 10.68 -3.13
C ASP A 99 13.09 10.28 -3.89
N LYS A 100 13.24 9.74 -5.10
CA LYS A 100 12.13 9.40 -5.97
C LYS A 100 12.08 7.90 -6.26
N VAL A 101 10.87 7.38 -6.33
CA VAL A 101 10.63 6.00 -6.75
C VAL A 101 10.78 5.91 -8.25
N LYS A 102 11.60 4.97 -8.72
CA LYS A 102 11.67 4.64 -10.14
C LYS A 102 10.74 3.49 -10.42
N ALA A 103 9.75 3.69 -11.27
CA ALA A 103 8.70 2.70 -11.52
C ALA A 103 9.26 1.32 -11.85
N LYS A 104 10.23 1.26 -12.74
CA LYS A 104 10.82 -0.03 -13.17
C LYS A 104 11.55 -0.76 -12.04
N SER A 105 11.87 -0.10 -10.94
CA SER A 105 12.59 -0.71 -9.82
C SER A 105 11.67 -1.34 -8.79
N ILE A 106 10.35 -1.14 -8.89
CA ILE A 106 9.40 -1.62 -7.91
C ILE A 106 9.30 -3.14 -7.94
N LYS A 107 9.49 -3.78 -6.79
CA LYS A 107 9.48 -5.24 -6.65
C LYS A 107 8.25 -5.76 -5.94
N SER A 108 7.67 -4.96 -5.04
CA SER A 108 6.45 -5.37 -4.33
C SER A 108 5.65 -4.16 -3.92
N ILE A 109 4.36 -4.41 -3.68
CA ILE A 109 3.42 -3.40 -3.20
C ILE A 109 2.65 -4.01 -2.04
N GLY A 110 2.42 -3.21 -1.00
CA GLY A 110 1.67 -3.64 0.17
C GLY A 110 0.68 -2.59 0.62
N VAL A 111 -0.42 -3.05 1.22
CA VAL A 111 -1.36 -2.19 1.92
C VAL A 111 -1.12 -2.40 3.41
N VAL A 112 -0.87 -1.31 4.13
CA VAL A 112 -0.35 -1.38 5.50
C VAL A 112 -1.17 -0.49 6.43
N ALA A 113 -1.44 -1.02 7.62
CA ALA A 113 -2.02 -0.27 8.72
C ALA A 113 -1.01 -0.25 9.86
N PHE A 114 -0.57 0.93 10.28
CA PHE A 114 0.41 1.07 11.36
C PHE A 114 0.45 2.50 11.89
N GLY A 115 1.26 2.70 12.91
CA GLY A 115 1.64 4.03 13.38
C GLY A 115 0.75 4.60 14.47
N ARG A 116 -0.37 3.95 14.78
CA ARG A 116 -1.27 4.34 15.86
C ARG A 116 -2.12 3.15 16.28
N ASP A 117 -2.63 3.21 17.49
CA ASP A 117 -3.55 2.19 17.99
C ASP A 117 -4.90 2.35 17.29
N HIS A 118 -5.34 1.34 16.57
CA HIS A 118 -6.65 1.35 15.93
C HIS A 118 -7.01 -0.03 15.43
N LYS A 119 -8.27 -0.20 15.06
CA LYS A 119 -8.73 -1.41 14.41
C LYS A 119 -8.66 -1.21 12.90
N ALA A 120 -7.94 -2.08 12.22
CA ALA A 120 -7.87 -2.07 10.77
C ALA A 120 -9.06 -2.83 10.20
N ASN A 121 -9.66 -2.28 9.15
CA ASN A 121 -10.75 -2.93 8.42
C ASN A 121 -10.83 -2.28 7.04
N ILE A 122 -10.29 -2.94 6.04
CA ILE A 122 -10.21 -2.40 4.69
C ILE A 122 -10.46 -3.49 3.65
N TYR A 123 -11.24 -3.15 2.63
CA TYR A 123 -11.47 -3.96 1.45
C TYR A 123 -10.85 -3.26 0.27
N VAL A 124 -10.00 -3.95 -0.48
CA VAL A 124 -9.35 -3.42 -1.67
C VAL A 124 -9.82 -4.22 -2.88
N LYS A 125 -10.48 -3.53 -3.78
CA LYS A 125 -11.09 -4.11 -4.99
C LYS A 125 -10.15 -4.08 -6.19
N GLU A 126 -9.29 -3.07 -6.25
CA GLU A 126 -8.38 -2.91 -7.37
C GLU A 126 -7.12 -2.18 -6.92
N ILE A 127 -5.97 -2.63 -7.42
CA ILE A 127 -4.72 -1.89 -7.37
C ILE A 127 -4.12 -2.00 -8.77
N SER A 128 -3.81 -0.88 -9.39
CA SER A 128 -3.21 -0.88 -10.72
C SER A 128 -2.20 0.25 -10.87
N PHE A 129 -1.27 0.05 -11.78
CA PHE A 129 -0.28 1.08 -12.13
C PHE A 129 -0.74 1.76 -13.41
N ILE A 130 -0.72 3.08 -13.42
CA ILE A 130 -1.21 3.90 -14.53
C ILE A 130 -0.06 4.71 -15.10
N LYS A 131 0.03 4.70 -16.41
CA LYS A 131 1.02 5.48 -17.16
C LYS A 131 0.63 6.94 -17.33
#